data_4c46436a5a609c2bdab364c6b8ad9d41
#
_entry.id   4c46436a5a609c2bdab364c6b8ad9d41
#
_cell.length_a   1.000
_cell.length_b   1.000
_cell.length_c   1.000
_cell.angle_alpha   90.00
_cell.angle_beta   90.00
_cell.angle_gamma   90.00
#
_symmetry.space_group_name_H-M   'P 1'
#
loop_
_entity.id
_entity.type
_entity.pdbx_description
1 polymer ?
#
loop_
_entity_poly.entity_id
_entity_poly.type
_entity_poly.pdbx_seq_one_letter_code
_entity_poly.pdbx_strand_id
1 'polypeptide(L)'
;MEQLHTFEIKDQFYLDGNPFRIISGGMHYFRVLPEYWEDRLLKLKALGCNTVETVVPWNLHEPKKGEFDFTGEKLHGLTDLVGYVKLAQKLGLWVILRPSPYICAEWEFGGFPAWLLADGDMALRTSDERYLRHVRDYYKVLMPYLAPLQITQGGPVLMMQVENEYGTFGNDKKYIQVLRDMMREGGIDVPLFQSDGPADDIFQNTAVEDLFPTANFGSRGKIAFDCLKKYNHGGPCMCA
;
A
#
# COMPACT_ATOMS: atom_id res chain seq x y z
N MET A 1 23.07 -6.31 -14.82
CA MET A 1 22.08 -7.08 -14.05
C MET A 1 21.81 -6.28 -12.80
N GLU A 2 20.57 -5.86 -12.57
CA GLU A 2 20.20 -5.25 -11.30
C GLU A 2 20.39 -6.29 -10.20
N GLN A 3 20.96 -5.87 -9.07
CA GLN A 3 21.21 -6.76 -7.94
C GLN A 3 19.86 -7.11 -7.32
N LEU A 4 19.55 -8.39 -7.22
CA LEU A 4 18.38 -8.86 -6.49
C LEU A 4 18.64 -8.72 -4.99
N HIS A 5 17.70 -8.13 -4.28
CA HIS A 5 17.74 -7.96 -2.84
C HIS A 5 16.65 -8.79 -2.19
N THR A 6 16.80 -9.09 -0.90
CA THR A 6 15.81 -9.79 -0.09
C THR A 6 15.33 -8.90 1.05
N PHE A 7 14.03 -8.94 1.32
CA PHE A 7 13.44 -8.28 2.48
C PHE A 7 12.59 -9.28 3.26
N GLU A 8 12.85 -9.39 4.54
CA GLU A 8 12.19 -10.37 5.41
C GLU A 8 11.69 -9.70 6.70
N ILE A 9 10.56 -10.20 7.21
CA ILE A 9 9.99 -9.82 8.51
C ILE A 9 10.11 -11.04 9.44
N LYS A 10 10.90 -10.90 10.50
CA LYS A 10 11.09 -11.92 11.54
C LYS A 10 10.88 -11.28 12.91
N ASP A 11 11.80 -11.40 13.85
CA ASP A 11 11.84 -10.65 15.10
C ASP A 11 12.10 -9.14 14.87
N GLN A 12 12.70 -8.81 13.74
CA GLN A 12 12.86 -7.46 13.20
C GLN A 12 12.81 -7.51 11.67
N PHE A 13 12.93 -6.36 11.02
CA PHE A 13 13.11 -6.32 9.56
C PHE A 13 14.54 -6.65 9.18
N TYR A 14 14.70 -7.39 8.08
CA TYR A 14 15.98 -7.73 7.48
C TYR A 14 16.02 -7.35 6.01
N LEU A 15 17.13 -6.76 5.60
CA LEU A 15 17.45 -6.47 4.20
C LEU A 15 18.76 -7.20 3.86
N ASP A 16 18.74 -8.10 2.91
CA ASP A 16 19.90 -8.95 2.54
C ASP A 16 20.50 -9.68 3.75
N GLY A 17 19.63 -10.18 4.62
CA GLY A 17 20.03 -10.88 5.84
C GLY A 17 20.56 -9.98 6.96
N ASN A 18 20.70 -8.68 6.76
CA ASN A 18 21.16 -7.73 7.77
C ASN A 18 19.97 -7.02 8.44
N PRO A 19 20.05 -6.74 9.75
CA PRO A 19 19.03 -5.95 10.44
C PRO A 19 18.78 -4.62 9.72
N PHE A 20 17.53 -4.33 9.44
CA PHE A 20 17.13 -3.14 8.71
C PHE A 20 16.05 -2.36 9.48
N ARG A 21 16.26 -1.06 9.62
CA ARG A 21 15.28 -0.18 10.25
C ARG A 21 14.61 0.67 9.18
N ILE A 22 13.30 0.50 8.99
CA ILE A 22 12.51 1.36 8.12
C ILE A 22 12.35 2.73 8.77
N ILE A 23 12.79 3.77 8.08
CA ILE A 23 12.50 5.17 8.39
C ILE A 23 11.84 5.74 7.16
N SER A 24 10.51 5.77 7.16
CA SER A 24 9.71 6.15 6.01
C SER A 24 9.11 7.54 6.15
N GLY A 25 8.90 8.20 5.02
CA GLY A 25 8.08 9.38 4.93
C GLY A 25 7.06 9.24 3.81
N GLY A 26 5.82 9.73 4.03
CA GLY A 26 4.76 9.71 3.05
C GLY A 26 4.94 10.82 2.00
N MET A 27 5.01 10.43 0.73
CA MET A 27 4.98 11.36 -0.40
C MET A 27 4.17 10.73 -1.54
N HIS A 28 3.01 11.30 -1.82
CA HIS A 28 2.11 10.78 -2.84
C HIS A 28 2.41 11.45 -4.20
N TYR A 29 2.81 10.63 -5.20
CA TYR A 29 3.22 11.10 -6.52
C TYR A 29 2.17 11.99 -7.19
N PHE A 30 0.89 11.69 -7.04
CA PHE A 30 -0.22 12.42 -7.65
C PHE A 30 -0.54 13.77 -6.99
N ARG A 31 0.08 14.11 -5.84
CA ARG A 31 -0.08 15.41 -5.15
C ARG A 31 1.06 16.38 -5.42
N VAL A 32 2.07 15.93 -6.15
CA VAL A 32 3.26 16.73 -6.48
C VAL A 32 3.49 16.61 -7.98
N LEU A 33 3.67 17.72 -8.67
CA LEU A 33 3.97 17.70 -10.09
C LEU A 33 5.27 16.93 -10.36
N PRO A 34 5.34 16.12 -11.44
CA PRO A 34 6.48 15.23 -11.69
C PRO A 34 7.84 15.92 -11.71
N GLU A 35 7.93 17.16 -12.21
CA GLU A 35 9.15 17.95 -12.21
C GLU A 35 9.71 18.28 -10.83
N TYR A 36 8.91 18.11 -9.78
CA TYR A 36 9.34 18.32 -8.38
C TYR A 36 9.57 17.00 -7.62
N TRP A 37 9.28 15.84 -8.18
CA TRP A 37 9.44 14.56 -7.47
C TRP A 37 10.88 14.35 -6.99
N GLU A 38 11.87 14.58 -7.84
CA GLU A 38 13.28 14.41 -7.48
C GLU A 38 13.67 15.30 -6.30
N ASP A 39 13.33 16.59 -6.36
CA ASP A 39 13.62 17.54 -5.28
C ASP A 39 12.96 17.12 -3.95
N ARG A 40 11.71 16.68 -3.99
CA ARG A 40 10.98 16.26 -2.77
C ARG A 40 11.50 14.95 -2.20
N LEU A 41 11.84 13.98 -3.02
CA LEU A 41 12.44 12.71 -2.59
C LEU A 41 13.83 12.92 -2.02
N LEU A 42 14.64 13.81 -2.60
CA LEU A 42 15.95 14.18 -2.03
C LEU A 42 15.81 14.86 -0.68
N LYS A 43 14.82 15.73 -0.48
CA LYS A 43 14.51 16.35 0.82
C LYS A 43 14.08 15.30 1.85
N LEU A 44 13.26 14.33 1.46
CA LEU A 44 12.88 13.22 2.32
C LEU A 44 14.12 12.43 2.76
N LYS A 45 15.01 12.12 1.83
CA LYS A 45 16.30 11.46 2.13
C LYS A 45 17.18 12.31 3.05
N ALA A 46 17.25 13.61 2.85
CA ALA A 46 18.01 14.54 3.69
C ALA A 46 17.47 14.62 5.13
N LEU A 47 16.20 14.33 5.35
CA LEU A 47 15.59 14.15 6.68
C LEU A 47 15.98 12.83 7.36
N GLY A 48 16.75 11.96 6.69
CA GLY A 48 17.18 10.66 7.21
C GLY A 48 16.28 9.50 6.85
N CYS A 49 15.28 9.69 5.98
CA CYS A 49 14.45 8.59 5.49
C CYS A 49 15.25 7.71 4.52
N ASN A 50 15.07 6.41 4.65
CA ASN A 50 15.58 5.39 3.71
C ASN A 50 14.45 4.78 2.85
N THR A 51 13.22 5.13 3.14
CA THR A 51 12.02 4.57 2.50
C THR A 51 11.02 5.70 2.23
N VAL A 52 10.32 5.63 1.12
CA VAL A 52 9.17 6.46 0.82
C VAL A 52 7.91 5.61 0.76
N GLU A 53 6.81 6.11 1.34
CA GLU A 53 5.49 5.50 1.24
C GLU A 53 4.62 6.28 0.26
N THR A 54 3.84 5.58 -0.55
CA THR A 54 2.81 6.20 -1.38
C THR A 54 1.59 5.29 -1.56
N VAL A 55 0.42 5.91 -1.67
CA VAL A 55 -0.85 5.24 -1.99
C VAL A 55 -1.10 5.30 -3.49
N VAL A 56 -1.97 4.40 -3.99
CA VAL A 56 -2.38 4.38 -5.39
C VAL A 56 -3.89 4.61 -5.47
N PRO A 57 -4.37 5.82 -5.81
CA PRO A 57 -5.81 6.13 -5.84
C PRO A 57 -6.46 5.55 -7.10
N TRP A 58 -7.44 4.68 -6.92
CA TRP A 58 -8.15 4.04 -8.03
C TRP A 58 -8.84 5.05 -8.96
N ASN A 59 -9.52 6.06 -8.39
CA ASN A 59 -10.25 7.07 -9.17
C ASN A 59 -9.37 7.90 -10.10
N LEU A 60 -8.08 8.04 -9.79
CA LEU A 60 -7.14 8.77 -10.63
C LEU A 60 -6.70 7.93 -11.84
N HIS A 61 -6.51 6.64 -11.60
CA HIS A 61 -6.03 5.70 -12.62
C HIS A 61 -7.15 5.12 -13.49
N GLU A 62 -8.40 5.10 -13.00
CA GLU A 62 -9.59 4.69 -13.74
C GLU A 62 -10.74 5.69 -13.51
N PRO A 63 -10.61 6.93 -14.02
CA PRO A 63 -11.62 7.98 -13.81
C PRO A 63 -12.97 7.65 -14.47
N LYS A 64 -12.96 6.85 -15.52
CA LYS A 64 -14.13 6.24 -16.13
C LYS A 64 -13.91 4.74 -16.25
N LYS A 65 -14.96 3.96 -16.04
CA LYS A 65 -14.91 2.51 -16.07
C LYS A 65 -14.26 1.98 -17.34
N GLY A 66 -13.17 1.23 -17.19
CA GLY A 66 -12.38 0.65 -18.29
C GLY A 66 -11.38 1.61 -18.95
N GLU A 67 -11.29 2.87 -18.51
CA GLU A 67 -10.32 3.83 -19.05
C GLU A 67 -9.15 4.01 -18.06
N PHE A 68 -8.10 3.25 -18.24
CA PHE A 68 -6.94 3.26 -17.35
C PHE A 68 -5.81 4.18 -17.84
N ASP A 69 -5.03 4.75 -16.89
CA ASP A 69 -3.76 5.39 -17.14
C ASP A 69 -2.80 5.19 -15.95
N PHE A 70 -1.69 4.50 -16.20
CA PHE A 70 -0.59 4.28 -15.26
C PHE A 70 0.75 4.81 -15.84
N THR A 71 0.70 5.53 -16.96
CA THR A 71 1.86 5.99 -17.71
C THR A 71 2.08 7.49 -17.67
N GLY A 72 1.12 8.22 -17.11
CA GLY A 72 1.18 9.67 -17.02
C GLY A 72 0.75 10.42 -18.29
N GLU A 73 0.19 9.72 -19.28
CA GLU A 73 -0.20 10.35 -20.57
C GLU A 73 -1.34 11.35 -20.43
N LYS A 74 -2.28 11.13 -19.48
CA LYS A 74 -3.49 11.94 -19.35
C LYS A 74 -3.33 13.04 -18.33
N LEU A 75 -2.75 13.04 -17.27
CA LEU A 75 -2.77 14.04 -16.20
C LEU A 75 -1.39 14.68 -15.94
N HIS A 76 -0.75 15.19 -16.99
CA HIS A 76 0.57 15.84 -16.86
C HIS A 76 1.59 15.00 -16.09
N GLY A 77 1.58 13.68 -16.26
CA GLY A 77 2.48 12.75 -15.60
C GLY A 77 2.06 12.35 -14.18
N LEU A 78 0.99 12.90 -13.62
CA LEU A 78 0.53 12.58 -12.25
C LEU A 78 0.05 11.14 -12.07
N THR A 79 -0.14 10.39 -13.15
CA THR A 79 -0.48 8.96 -13.15
C THR A 79 0.71 8.05 -13.46
N ASP A 80 1.92 8.60 -13.66
CA ASP A 80 3.14 7.80 -13.88
C ASP A 80 3.67 7.19 -12.57
N LEU A 81 2.94 6.21 -12.05
CA LEU A 81 3.30 5.45 -10.86
C LEU A 81 4.65 4.74 -11.01
N VAL A 82 4.88 4.12 -12.16
CA VAL A 82 6.10 3.35 -12.42
C VAL A 82 7.32 4.27 -12.47
N GLY A 83 7.21 5.40 -13.17
CA GLY A 83 8.27 6.41 -13.23
C GLY A 83 8.62 6.96 -11.85
N TYR A 84 7.61 7.24 -11.01
CA TYR A 84 7.83 7.70 -9.64
C TYR A 84 8.59 6.66 -8.80
N VAL A 85 8.17 5.40 -8.81
CA VAL A 85 8.81 4.32 -8.04
C VAL A 85 10.25 4.09 -8.52
N LYS A 86 10.49 4.10 -9.83
CA LYS A 86 11.85 4.00 -10.40
C LYS A 86 12.73 5.21 -10.05
N LEU A 87 12.15 6.39 -9.98
CA LEU A 87 12.88 7.58 -9.53
C LEU A 87 13.29 7.44 -8.05
N ALA A 88 12.40 6.96 -7.18
CA ALA A 88 12.75 6.67 -5.78
C ALA A 88 13.92 5.67 -5.70
N GLN A 89 13.89 4.60 -6.48
CA GLN A 89 14.97 3.61 -6.58
C GLN A 89 16.30 4.27 -7.03
N LYS A 90 16.28 5.05 -8.09
CA LYS A 90 17.44 5.78 -8.60
C LYS A 90 18.08 6.68 -7.55
N LEU A 91 17.27 7.26 -6.68
CA LEU A 91 17.72 8.12 -5.58
C LEU A 91 18.14 7.32 -4.33
N GLY A 92 18.06 5.98 -4.36
CA GLY A 92 18.46 5.10 -3.27
C GLY A 92 17.44 5.08 -2.12
N LEU A 93 16.17 5.23 -2.42
CA LEU A 93 15.06 5.06 -1.48
C LEU A 93 14.34 3.74 -1.77
N TRP A 94 14.05 3.00 -0.72
CA TRP A 94 13.08 1.90 -0.77
C TRP A 94 11.66 2.45 -0.84
N VAL A 95 10.71 1.59 -1.19
CA VAL A 95 9.32 2.00 -1.38
C VAL A 95 8.38 1.08 -0.61
N ILE A 96 7.37 1.65 0.04
CA ILE A 96 6.18 0.96 0.53
C ILE A 96 5.01 1.42 -0.33
N LEU A 97 4.31 0.47 -0.96
CA LEU A 97 3.12 0.77 -1.76
C LEU A 97 1.84 0.43 -1.00
N ARG A 98 0.85 1.27 -1.16
CA ARG A 98 -0.50 1.05 -0.62
C ARG A 98 -1.50 1.08 -1.78
N PRO A 99 -1.60 -0.03 -2.54
CA PRO A 99 -2.39 -0.09 -3.78
C PRO A 99 -3.87 -0.38 -3.55
N SER A 100 -4.30 -0.45 -2.33
CA SER A 100 -5.62 -0.90 -1.87
C SER A 100 -6.77 -0.46 -2.80
N PRO A 101 -7.96 -1.04 -2.78
CA PRO A 101 -9.07 -0.39 -3.49
C PRO A 101 -9.54 0.89 -2.78
N TYR A 102 -9.38 0.98 -1.44
CA TYR A 102 -9.64 2.15 -0.61
C TYR A 102 -8.35 2.62 0.05
N ILE A 103 -8.02 3.91 -0.07
CA ILE A 103 -6.77 4.48 0.45
C ILE A 103 -6.96 5.50 1.56
N CYS A 104 -8.18 5.98 1.82
CA CYS A 104 -8.45 7.11 2.69
C CYS A 104 -7.66 8.37 2.29
N ALA A 105 -6.54 8.63 2.94
CA ALA A 105 -5.50 9.60 2.60
C ALA A 105 -6.01 11.04 2.39
N GLU A 106 -7.12 11.44 3.04
CA GLU A 106 -7.82 12.72 2.78
C GLU A 106 -7.96 12.97 1.27
N TRP A 107 -8.31 11.91 0.53
CA TRP A 107 -8.57 11.94 -0.88
C TRP A 107 -10.04 11.72 -1.18
N GLU A 108 -10.53 12.32 -2.28
CA GLU A 108 -11.93 12.25 -2.67
C GLU A 108 -12.42 10.80 -2.70
N PHE A 109 -13.53 10.54 -2.00
CA PHE A 109 -14.18 9.23 -1.85
C PHE A 109 -13.21 8.10 -1.43
N GLY A 110 -12.14 8.46 -0.68
CA GLY A 110 -11.11 7.51 -0.25
C GLY A 110 -10.40 6.81 -1.40
N GLY A 111 -10.36 7.43 -2.58
CA GLY A 111 -9.73 6.89 -3.78
C GLY A 111 -10.64 6.05 -4.67
N PHE A 112 -11.89 5.82 -4.29
CA PHE A 112 -12.83 5.12 -5.15
C PHE A 112 -13.26 5.97 -6.35
N PRO A 113 -13.41 5.39 -7.55
CA PRO A 113 -13.99 6.08 -8.67
C PRO A 113 -15.51 6.25 -8.48
N ALA A 114 -16.02 7.46 -8.78
CA ALA A 114 -17.43 7.82 -8.56
C ALA A 114 -18.39 6.93 -9.35
N TRP A 115 -17.97 6.34 -10.47
CA TRP A 115 -18.82 5.46 -11.27
C TRP A 115 -19.23 4.17 -10.54
N LEU A 116 -18.54 3.78 -9.44
CA LEU A 116 -19.00 2.66 -8.57
C LEU A 116 -20.37 2.94 -7.95
N LEU A 117 -20.76 4.20 -7.77
CA LEU A 117 -22.05 4.59 -7.22
C LEU A 117 -23.23 4.39 -8.19
N ALA A 118 -22.96 4.05 -9.46
CA ALA A 118 -24.01 3.72 -10.42
C ALA A 118 -24.79 2.44 -10.04
N ASP A 119 -24.14 1.52 -9.31
CA ASP A 119 -24.78 0.34 -8.73
C ASP A 119 -25.28 0.67 -7.31
N GLY A 120 -26.38 1.40 -7.19
CA GLY A 120 -26.81 2.13 -6.00
C GLY A 120 -27.01 1.31 -4.71
N ASP A 121 -27.15 -0.01 -4.79
CA ASP A 121 -27.28 -0.92 -3.64
C ASP A 121 -26.06 -1.83 -3.44
N MET A 122 -25.00 -1.61 -4.20
CA MET A 122 -23.74 -2.34 -4.05
C MET A 122 -22.98 -1.89 -2.79
N ALA A 123 -22.66 -2.85 -1.92
CA ALA A 123 -21.93 -2.56 -0.68
C ALA A 123 -20.42 -2.48 -0.94
N LEU A 124 -19.85 -1.28 -0.84
CA LEU A 124 -18.41 -1.05 -0.96
C LEU A 124 -17.66 -1.52 0.30
N ARG A 125 -16.40 -1.91 0.15
CA ARG A 125 -15.54 -2.40 1.22
C ARG A 125 -16.15 -3.61 1.95
N THR A 126 -16.71 -4.52 1.18
CA THR A 126 -17.30 -5.79 1.67
C THR A 126 -17.04 -6.92 0.67
N SER A 127 -17.41 -8.14 1.05
CA SER A 127 -17.44 -9.28 0.14
C SER A 127 -18.65 -9.32 -0.81
N ASP A 128 -19.30 -8.19 -1.11
CA ASP A 128 -20.30 -8.10 -2.18
C ASP A 128 -19.63 -8.46 -3.52
N GLU A 129 -20.13 -9.49 -4.19
CA GLU A 129 -19.55 -10.03 -5.42
C GLU A 129 -19.53 -9.03 -6.58
N ARG A 130 -20.44 -8.05 -6.60
CA ARG A 130 -20.47 -6.96 -7.61
C ARG A 130 -19.27 -6.04 -7.40
N TYR A 131 -19.03 -5.64 -6.13
CA TYR A 131 -17.88 -4.81 -5.75
C TYR A 131 -16.57 -5.56 -5.98
N LEU A 132 -16.45 -6.81 -5.52
CA LEU A 132 -15.25 -7.62 -5.72
C LEU A 132 -14.93 -7.86 -7.20
N ARG A 133 -15.94 -7.90 -8.07
CA ARG A 133 -15.72 -7.98 -9.53
C ARG A 133 -15.03 -6.73 -10.05
N HIS A 134 -15.48 -5.54 -9.63
CA HIS A 134 -14.83 -4.29 -10.02
C HIS A 134 -13.39 -4.19 -9.48
N VAL A 135 -13.16 -4.60 -8.23
CA VAL A 135 -11.80 -4.67 -7.67
C VAL A 135 -10.92 -5.63 -8.45
N ARG A 136 -11.45 -6.80 -8.82
CA ARG A 136 -10.70 -7.80 -9.62
C ARG A 136 -10.33 -7.24 -10.98
N ASP A 137 -11.24 -6.54 -11.65
CA ASP A 137 -10.98 -5.94 -12.96
C ASP A 137 -9.91 -4.84 -12.86
N TYR A 138 -9.95 -4.02 -11.82
CA TYR A 138 -8.93 -3.02 -11.51
C TYR A 138 -7.56 -3.68 -11.22
N TYR A 139 -7.51 -4.69 -10.35
CA TYR A 139 -6.27 -5.36 -10.00
C TYR A 139 -5.65 -6.12 -11.16
N LYS A 140 -6.43 -6.68 -12.08
CA LYS A 140 -5.92 -7.29 -13.33
C LYS A 140 -5.10 -6.31 -14.16
N VAL A 141 -5.42 -5.02 -14.11
CA VAL A 141 -4.68 -3.98 -14.83
C VAL A 141 -3.54 -3.44 -13.96
N LEU A 142 -3.76 -3.19 -12.67
CA LEU A 142 -2.77 -2.59 -11.78
C LEU A 142 -1.59 -3.54 -11.48
N MET A 143 -1.85 -4.81 -11.12
CA MET A 143 -0.81 -5.71 -10.62
C MET A 143 0.33 -5.94 -11.62
N PRO A 144 0.11 -6.03 -12.94
CA PRO A 144 1.21 -6.10 -13.92
C PRO A 144 2.17 -4.91 -13.91
N TYR A 145 1.74 -3.74 -13.45
CA TYR A 145 2.64 -2.60 -13.23
C TYR A 145 3.42 -2.70 -11.92
N LEU A 146 2.82 -3.30 -10.88
CA LEU A 146 3.43 -3.39 -9.56
C LEU A 146 4.37 -4.59 -9.40
N ALA A 147 4.03 -5.73 -9.98
CA ALA A 147 4.80 -6.96 -9.83
C ALA A 147 6.29 -6.80 -10.21
N PRO A 148 6.67 -6.12 -11.30
CA PRO A 148 8.08 -5.90 -11.64
C PRO A 148 8.83 -4.92 -10.72
N LEU A 149 8.10 -4.16 -9.89
CA LEU A 149 8.69 -3.16 -8.99
C LEU A 149 9.09 -3.74 -7.63
N GLN A 150 8.78 -4.99 -7.37
CA GLN A 150 9.10 -5.68 -6.13
C GLN A 150 10.61 -5.88 -5.96
N ILE A 151 11.06 -5.88 -4.71
CA ILE A 151 12.48 -6.12 -4.38
C ILE A 151 12.96 -7.49 -4.89
N THR A 152 12.09 -8.48 -4.89
CA THR A 152 12.32 -9.83 -5.43
C THR A 152 12.51 -9.86 -6.94
N GLN A 153 12.09 -8.78 -7.63
CA GLN A 153 12.23 -8.61 -9.08
C GLN A 153 13.27 -7.53 -9.45
N GLY A 154 14.06 -7.06 -8.48
CA GLY A 154 15.06 -5.99 -8.66
C GLY A 154 14.52 -4.57 -8.52
N GLY A 155 13.25 -4.41 -8.18
CA GLY A 155 12.67 -3.10 -7.87
C GLY A 155 12.89 -2.66 -6.41
N PRO A 156 12.40 -1.48 -6.01
CA PRO A 156 12.62 -0.94 -4.68
C PRO A 156 11.49 -1.26 -3.68
N VAL A 157 10.43 -1.96 -4.08
CA VAL A 157 9.25 -2.16 -3.23
C VAL A 157 9.49 -3.26 -2.22
N LEU A 158 9.50 -2.91 -0.93
CA LEU A 158 9.74 -3.81 0.18
C LEU A 158 8.50 -4.60 0.59
N MET A 159 7.34 -3.94 0.61
CA MET A 159 6.09 -4.51 1.08
C MET A 159 4.90 -3.72 0.54
N MET A 160 3.71 -4.34 0.55
CA MET A 160 2.48 -3.70 0.09
C MET A 160 1.35 -3.84 1.11
N GLN A 161 0.54 -2.77 1.24
CA GLN A 161 -0.62 -2.77 2.13
C GLN A 161 -1.84 -3.40 1.45
N VAL A 162 -2.62 -4.12 2.22
CA VAL A 162 -3.95 -4.61 1.85
C VAL A 162 -4.99 -3.76 2.56
N GLU A 163 -5.83 -3.06 1.81
CA GLU A 163 -6.89 -2.17 2.31
C GLU A 163 -6.35 -1.00 3.16
N ASN A 164 -7.19 -0.28 3.87
CA ASN A 164 -6.78 0.79 4.77
C ASN A 164 -7.72 0.90 5.98
N GLU A 165 -7.17 0.72 7.18
CA GLU A 165 -7.87 0.85 8.46
C GLU A 165 -9.23 0.13 8.50
N TYR A 166 -9.27 -1.04 7.88
CA TYR A 166 -10.53 -1.75 7.69
C TYR A 166 -11.20 -2.14 9.00
N GLY A 167 -10.42 -2.48 10.04
CA GLY A 167 -10.93 -2.87 11.34
C GLY A 167 -11.74 -1.78 12.05
N THR A 168 -11.50 -0.51 11.71
CA THR A 168 -12.30 0.63 12.18
C THR A 168 -13.62 0.77 11.41
N PHE A 169 -13.65 0.30 10.17
CA PHE A 169 -14.81 0.40 9.27
C PHE A 169 -15.72 -0.83 9.32
N GLY A 170 -15.13 -2.04 9.37
CA GLY A 170 -15.87 -3.28 9.27
C GLY A 170 -15.14 -4.49 9.86
N ASN A 171 -15.75 -5.65 9.71
CA ASN A 171 -15.23 -6.92 10.23
C ASN A 171 -15.37 -8.09 9.24
N ASP A 172 -15.57 -7.80 7.96
CA ASP A 172 -15.65 -8.81 6.90
C ASP A 172 -14.25 -9.33 6.54
N LYS A 173 -13.75 -10.29 7.32
CA LYS A 173 -12.44 -10.91 7.09
C LYS A 173 -12.33 -11.58 5.72
N LYS A 174 -13.46 -12.09 5.19
CA LYS A 174 -13.49 -12.68 3.85
C LYS A 174 -13.11 -11.65 2.79
N TYR A 175 -13.58 -10.42 2.92
CA TYR A 175 -13.19 -9.31 2.04
C TYR A 175 -11.67 -9.10 2.03
N ILE A 176 -11.04 -8.99 3.20
CA ILE A 176 -9.59 -8.79 3.32
C ILE A 176 -8.81 -9.98 2.73
N GLN A 177 -9.28 -11.22 3.01
CA GLN A 177 -8.67 -12.44 2.44
C GLN A 177 -8.73 -12.41 0.91
N VAL A 178 -9.88 -12.06 0.33
CA VAL A 178 -10.04 -11.98 -1.13
C VAL A 178 -9.13 -10.94 -1.74
N LEU A 179 -8.96 -9.77 -1.11
CA LEU A 179 -8.01 -8.75 -1.59
C LEU A 179 -6.56 -9.27 -1.57
N ARG A 180 -6.13 -9.89 -0.45
CA ARG A 180 -4.83 -10.54 -0.33
C ARG A 180 -4.61 -11.55 -1.46
N ASP A 181 -5.58 -12.43 -1.67
CA ASP A 181 -5.50 -13.50 -2.67
C ASP A 181 -5.41 -12.93 -4.09
N MET A 182 -6.21 -11.90 -4.41
CA MET A 182 -6.12 -11.20 -5.69
C MET A 182 -4.74 -10.56 -5.93
N MET A 183 -4.11 -10.01 -4.89
CA MET A 183 -2.75 -9.46 -5.00
C MET A 183 -1.73 -10.59 -5.25
N ARG A 184 -1.84 -11.72 -4.53
CA ARG A 184 -0.98 -12.89 -4.73
C ARG A 184 -1.15 -13.49 -6.13
N GLU A 185 -2.39 -13.66 -6.59
CA GLU A 185 -2.71 -14.09 -7.96
C GLU A 185 -2.14 -13.13 -9.02
N GLY A 186 -2.11 -11.85 -8.72
CA GLY A 186 -1.51 -10.79 -9.55
C GLY A 186 0.03 -10.77 -9.55
N GLY A 187 0.68 -11.71 -8.87
CA GLY A 187 2.15 -11.84 -8.86
C GLY A 187 2.85 -11.03 -7.77
N ILE A 188 2.14 -10.59 -6.74
CA ILE A 188 2.77 -9.90 -5.60
C ILE A 188 3.29 -10.96 -4.62
N ASP A 189 4.61 -11.02 -4.45
CA ASP A 189 5.32 -11.98 -3.59
C ASP A 189 6.00 -11.35 -2.36
N VAL A 190 6.20 -10.03 -2.35
CA VAL A 190 6.69 -9.31 -1.15
C VAL A 190 5.73 -9.43 0.03
N PRO A 191 6.19 -9.20 1.28
CA PRO A 191 5.31 -9.18 2.43
C PRO A 191 4.10 -8.25 2.22
N LEU A 192 2.92 -8.77 2.54
CA LEU A 192 1.69 -7.99 2.60
C LEU A 192 1.42 -7.60 4.05
N PHE A 193 0.92 -6.38 4.25
CA PHE A 193 0.59 -5.88 5.58
C PHE A 193 -0.78 -5.21 5.61
N GLN A 194 -1.34 -5.13 6.80
CA GLN A 194 -2.53 -4.33 7.11
C GLN A 194 -2.16 -3.26 8.13
N SER A 195 -2.83 -2.13 8.08
CA SER A 195 -2.62 -1.03 9.02
C SER A 195 -3.95 -0.61 9.62
N ASP A 196 -4.05 -0.67 10.95
CA ASP A 196 -5.28 -0.43 11.67
C ASP A 196 -5.06 0.46 12.90
N GLY A 197 -6.15 1.06 13.42
CA GLY A 197 -6.13 1.76 14.69
C GLY A 197 -5.73 0.83 15.85
N PRO A 198 -5.00 1.33 16.87
CA PRO A 198 -4.39 0.49 17.90
C PRO A 198 -5.37 0.13 19.02
N ALA A 199 -6.41 -0.65 18.70
CA ALA A 199 -7.36 -1.19 19.68
C ALA A 199 -7.60 -2.69 19.45
N ASP A 200 -7.86 -3.43 20.52
CA ASP A 200 -7.98 -4.89 20.47
C ASP A 200 -9.11 -5.37 19.56
N ASP A 201 -10.27 -4.73 19.64
CA ASP A 201 -11.43 -5.03 18.80
C ASP A 201 -11.16 -4.73 17.32
N ILE A 202 -10.44 -3.68 17.03
CA ILE A 202 -10.06 -3.29 15.65
C ILE A 202 -9.13 -4.34 15.04
N PHE A 203 -8.05 -4.73 15.73
CA PHE A 203 -7.15 -5.78 15.25
C PHE A 203 -7.87 -7.13 15.10
N GLN A 204 -8.79 -7.48 16.02
CA GLN A 204 -9.58 -8.71 15.91
C GLN A 204 -10.50 -8.71 14.70
N ASN A 205 -11.01 -7.56 14.27
CA ASN A 205 -11.88 -7.43 13.10
C ASN A 205 -11.15 -7.77 11.79
N THR A 206 -9.84 -7.50 11.70
CA THR A 206 -9.06 -7.59 10.45
C THR A 206 -7.98 -8.66 10.47
N ALA A 207 -7.72 -9.31 11.61
CA ALA A 207 -6.70 -10.35 11.69
C ALA A 207 -6.91 -11.44 10.64
N VAL A 208 -6.04 -11.47 9.64
CA VAL A 208 -6.00 -12.44 8.55
C VAL A 208 -4.60 -13.02 8.49
N GLU A 209 -4.52 -14.34 8.35
CA GLU A 209 -3.25 -15.05 8.21
C GLU A 209 -2.46 -14.51 7.01
N ASP A 210 -1.13 -14.51 7.12
CA ASP A 210 -0.18 -14.00 6.12
C ASP A 210 -0.21 -12.48 5.88
N LEU A 211 -0.92 -11.71 6.71
CA LEU A 211 -0.80 -10.25 6.72
C LEU A 211 -0.04 -9.79 7.95
N PHE A 212 1.04 -9.06 7.75
CA PHE A 212 1.80 -8.44 8.84
C PHE A 212 0.99 -7.26 9.43
N PRO A 213 0.64 -7.30 10.72
CA PRO A 213 -0.13 -6.22 11.34
C PRO A 213 0.77 -5.03 11.66
N THR A 214 0.30 -3.84 11.32
CA THR A 214 0.88 -2.55 11.70
C THR A 214 -0.16 -1.67 12.38
N ALA A 215 0.27 -0.66 13.12
CA ALA A 215 -0.64 0.26 13.79
C ALA A 215 -0.59 1.64 13.14
N ASN A 216 -1.75 2.28 12.96
CA ASN A 216 -1.83 3.66 12.54
C ASN A 216 -2.23 4.55 13.72
N PHE A 217 -1.41 5.55 14.04
CA PHE A 217 -1.66 6.48 15.13
C PHE A 217 -0.85 7.78 14.99
N GLY A 218 -1.44 8.90 15.42
CA GLY A 218 -0.75 10.19 15.47
C GLY A 218 -0.19 10.56 16.86
N SER A 219 -0.54 9.76 17.91
CA SER A 219 -0.14 10.01 19.29
C SER A 219 -0.17 8.74 20.13
N ARG A 220 0.34 8.80 21.37
CA ARG A 220 0.32 7.67 22.33
C ARG A 220 1.02 6.41 21.79
N GLY A 221 2.13 6.55 21.06
CA GLY A 221 2.82 5.45 20.39
C GLY A 221 3.17 4.26 21.28
N LYS A 222 3.53 4.49 22.58
CA LYS A 222 3.79 3.39 23.51
C LYS A 222 2.54 2.51 23.69
N ILE A 223 1.37 3.10 23.93
CA ILE A 223 0.12 2.37 24.12
C ILE A 223 -0.25 1.63 22.81
N ALA A 224 -0.07 2.28 21.67
CA ALA A 224 -0.33 1.68 20.36
C ALA A 224 0.55 0.44 20.11
N PHE A 225 1.85 0.54 20.38
CA PHE A 225 2.76 -0.61 20.22
C PHE A 225 2.55 -1.69 21.29
N ASP A 226 2.17 -1.35 22.51
CA ASP A 226 1.82 -2.35 23.52
C ASP A 226 0.55 -3.13 23.12
N CYS A 227 -0.39 -2.49 22.42
CA CYS A 227 -1.54 -3.18 21.81
C CYS A 227 -1.09 -4.06 20.64
N LEU A 228 -0.34 -3.50 19.67
CA LEU A 228 0.12 -4.21 18.46
C LEU A 228 0.92 -5.48 18.80
N LYS A 229 1.74 -5.46 19.84
CA LYS A 229 2.55 -6.62 20.29
C LYS A 229 1.73 -7.87 20.61
N LYS A 230 0.44 -7.74 20.91
CA LYS A 230 -0.45 -8.88 21.13
C LYS A 230 -0.78 -9.62 19.82
N TYR A 231 -0.61 -8.97 18.67
CA TYR A 231 -1.05 -9.44 17.36
C TYR A 231 0.09 -9.68 16.36
N ASN A 232 1.28 -9.13 16.61
CA ASN A 232 2.41 -9.22 15.67
C ASN A 232 3.28 -10.48 15.83
N HIS A 233 2.85 -11.43 16.67
CA HIS A 233 3.50 -12.74 16.85
C HIS A 233 5.02 -12.66 17.16
N GLY A 234 5.44 -11.63 17.87
CA GLY A 234 6.85 -11.39 18.22
C GLY A 234 7.67 -10.67 17.13
N GLY A 235 7.02 -10.24 16.07
CA GLY A 235 7.63 -9.43 15.02
C GLY A 235 7.88 -7.98 15.44
N PRO A 236 8.45 -7.17 14.55
CA PRO A 236 8.71 -5.76 14.81
C PRO A 236 7.41 -4.96 14.96
N CYS A 237 7.48 -3.83 15.66
CA CYS A 237 6.40 -2.87 15.69
C CYS A 237 6.61 -1.81 14.60
N MET A 238 5.59 -1.57 13.80
CA MET A 238 5.58 -0.56 12.75
C MET A 238 4.35 0.32 12.88
N CYS A 239 4.55 1.64 12.73
CA CYS A 239 3.49 2.60 12.45
C CYS A 239 3.49 2.85 10.94
N ALA A 240 2.33 2.72 10.29
CA ALA A 240 2.17 2.92 8.86
C ALA A 240 0.98 3.84 8.58
#